data_825d71f42287b62945fc1bab9b496c6b
#
_entry.id   825d71f42287b62945fc1bab9b496c6b
#
_cell.length_a   1.000
_cell.length_b   1.000
_cell.length_c   1.000
_cell.angle_alpha   90.00
_cell.angle_beta   90.00
_cell.angle_gamma   90.00
#
_symmetry.space_group_name_H-M   'P 1'
#
loop_
_entity.id
_entity.type
_entity.pdbx_description
1 polymer ?
#
loop_
_entity_poly.entity_id
_entity_poly.type
_entity_poly.pdbx_seq_one_letter_code
_entity_poly.pdbx_strand_id
1 'polypeptide(L)' 'MNCNLTQLKKKLLETFDSDESAELWLQTHNFALQAKPNVFLNTPEHIAEIRKILSAIRYGGVA' A
#
# COMPACT_ATOMS: atom_id res chain seq x y z
N MET A 1 -2.23 19.21 -5.09
CA MET A 1 -2.07 18.68 -3.77
C MET A 1 -2.23 17.17 -3.78
N ASN A 2 -1.30 16.47 -3.21
CA ASN A 2 -1.28 15.03 -3.37
C ASN A 2 -1.71 14.32 -2.11
N CYS A 3 -2.95 14.53 -1.72
CA CYS A 3 -3.49 13.94 -0.51
C CYS A 3 -3.52 12.43 -0.57
N ASN A 4 -3.67 11.87 -1.76
CA ASN A 4 -3.75 10.42 -1.90
C ASN A 4 -2.46 9.73 -1.45
N LEU A 5 -1.32 10.28 -1.85
CA LEU A 5 -0.04 9.69 -1.47
C LEU A 5 0.21 9.85 0.03
N THR A 6 -0.12 11.00 0.58
CA THR A 6 0.03 11.24 2.01
C THR A 6 -0.81 10.27 2.82
N GLN A 7 -2.06 10.07 2.42
CA GLN A 7 -2.95 9.14 3.09
C GLN A 7 -2.47 7.70 2.96
N LEU A 8 -1.91 7.35 1.80
CA LEU A 8 -1.37 6.02 1.61
C LEU A 8 -0.20 5.76 2.54
N LYS A 9 0.71 6.70 2.68
CA LYS A 9 1.85 6.54 3.59
C LYS A 9 1.39 6.39 5.02
N LYS A 10 0.40 7.16 5.43
CA LYS A 10 -0.15 7.04 6.77
C LYS A 10 -0.74 5.65 6.99
N LYS A 11 -1.47 5.15 6.01
CA LYS A 11 -2.07 3.83 6.10
C LYS A 11 -1.01 2.74 6.15
N LEU A 12 0.06 2.90 5.41
CA LEU A 12 1.18 1.96 5.45
C LEU A 12 1.77 1.88 6.85
N LEU A 13 2.00 3.02 7.49
CA LEU A 13 2.53 3.04 8.84
C LEU A 13 1.58 2.40 9.83
N GLU A 14 0.29 2.64 9.68
CA GLU A 14 -0.71 2.03 10.55
C GLU A 14 -0.76 0.52 10.38
N THR A 15 -0.55 0.05 9.16
CA THR A 15 -0.64 -1.37 8.86
C THR A 15 0.61 -2.13 9.31
N PHE A 16 1.78 -1.54 9.10
CA PHE A 16 3.04 -2.24 9.33
C PHE A 16 3.81 -1.76 10.57
N ASP A 17 3.35 -0.70 11.20
CA ASP A 17 3.93 -0.15 12.44
C ASP A 17 5.37 0.34 12.31
N SER A 18 5.93 0.38 11.12
CA SER A 18 7.26 0.94 10.95
C SER A 18 7.50 1.33 9.51
N ASP A 19 8.38 2.30 9.32
CA ASP A 19 8.78 2.73 7.99
C ASP A 19 9.49 1.62 7.23
N GLU A 20 10.34 0.88 7.94
CA GLU A 20 11.12 -0.17 7.31
C GLU A 20 10.25 -1.28 6.74
N SER A 21 9.27 -1.71 7.52
CA SER A 21 8.37 -2.75 7.05
C SER A 21 7.51 -2.27 5.89
N ALA A 22 7.05 -1.03 5.96
CA ALA A 22 6.27 -0.45 4.90
C ALA A 22 7.08 -0.35 3.61
N GLU A 23 8.31 0.10 3.71
CA GLU A 23 9.21 0.19 2.57
C GLU A 23 9.46 -1.19 1.95
N LEU A 24 9.69 -2.17 2.78
CA LEU A 24 9.93 -3.52 2.31
C LEU A 24 8.73 -4.05 1.54
N TRP A 25 7.54 -3.81 2.07
CA TRP A 25 6.32 -4.23 1.40
C TRP A 25 6.18 -3.55 0.03
N LEU A 26 6.50 -2.25 -0.04
CA LEU A 26 6.40 -1.51 -1.30
C LEU A 26 7.38 -2.04 -2.34
N GLN A 27 8.50 -2.59 -1.91
CA GLN A 27 9.52 -3.11 -2.81
C GLN A 27 9.36 -4.59 -3.11
N THR A 28 8.40 -5.24 -2.50
CA THR A 28 8.18 -6.67 -2.70
C THR A 28 7.09 -6.89 -3.74
N HIS A 29 7.30 -7.84 -4.62
CA HIS A 29 6.31 -8.18 -5.63
C HIS A 29 4.98 -8.57 -4.99
N ASN A 30 3.89 -8.00 -5.48
CA ASN A 30 2.57 -8.28 -4.95
C ASN A 30 1.73 -8.97 -6.03
N PHE A 31 1.20 -10.14 -5.70
CA PHE A 31 0.43 -10.92 -6.66
C PHE A 31 -0.84 -10.20 -7.11
N ALA A 32 -1.49 -9.49 -6.21
CA ALA A 32 -2.72 -8.79 -6.57
C ALA A 32 -2.47 -7.68 -7.58
N LEU A 33 -1.31 -7.04 -7.49
CA LEU A 33 -0.92 -5.98 -8.41
C LEU A 33 -0.09 -6.50 -9.58
N GLN A 34 0.45 -7.69 -9.45
CA GLN A 34 1.37 -8.31 -10.41
C GLN A 34 2.62 -7.46 -10.64
N ALA A 35 3.00 -6.70 -9.64
CA ALA A 35 4.19 -5.88 -9.66
C ALA A 35 4.48 -5.38 -8.26
N LYS A 36 5.61 -4.69 -8.10
CA LYS A 36 5.91 -4.06 -6.83
C LYS A 36 4.99 -2.86 -6.64
N PRO A 37 4.37 -2.71 -5.46
CA PRO A 37 3.49 -1.56 -5.24
C PRO A 37 4.16 -0.22 -5.48
N ASN A 38 5.45 -0.16 -5.27
CA ASN A 38 6.21 1.08 -5.41
C ASN A 38 6.10 1.69 -6.81
N VAL A 39 5.93 0.88 -7.85
CA VAL A 39 5.86 1.39 -9.21
C VAL A 39 4.55 2.07 -9.51
N PHE A 40 3.55 1.89 -8.64
CA PHE A 40 2.24 2.47 -8.87
C PHE A 40 1.96 3.72 -8.05
N LEU A 41 2.95 4.24 -7.35
CA LEU A 41 2.71 5.38 -6.46
C LEU A 41 2.35 6.67 -7.19
N ASN A 42 2.62 6.72 -8.49
CA ASN A 42 2.29 7.90 -9.30
C ASN A 42 0.93 7.82 -9.98
N THR A 43 0.21 6.73 -9.78
CA THR A 43 -1.05 6.52 -10.47
C THR A 43 -2.19 6.47 -9.46
N PRO A 44 -3.09 7.47 -9.46
CA PRO A 44 -4.17 7.52 -8.44
C PRO A 44 -5.04 6.27 -8.39
N GLU A 45 -5.34 5.68 -9.53
CA GLU A 45 -6.15 4.47 -9.54
C GLU A 45 -5.45 3.32 -8.84
N HIS A 46 -4.15 3.19 -9.03
CA HIS A 46 -3.38 2.13 -8.37
C HIS A 46 -3.19 2.42 -6.89
N ILE A 47 -3.11 3.70 -6.51
CA ILE A 47 -3.06 4.04 -5.10
C ILE A 47 -4.32 3.57 -4.39
N ALA A 48 -5.47 3.72 -5.01
CA ALA A 48 -6.73 3.23 -4.46
C ALA A 48 -6.70 1.70 -4.29
N GLU A 49 -6.16 0.99 -5.27
CA GLU A 49 -6.01 -0.45 -5.18
C GLU A 49 -5.09 -0.86 -4.03
N ILE A 50 -3.97 -0.18 -3.88
CA ILE A 50 -3.04 -0.44 -2.80
C ILE A 50 -3.72 -0.22 -1.45
N ARG A 51 -4.51 0.83 -1.32
CA ARG A 51 -5.24 1.08 -0.08
C ARG A 51 -6.21 -0.04 0.25
N LYS A 52 -6.87 -0.61 -0.74
CA LYS A 52 -7.75 -1.76 -0.54
C LYS A 52 -6.98 -2.96 -0.05
N ILE A 53 -5.82 -3.22 -0.64
CA ILE A 53 -4.97 -4.33 -0.23
C ILE A 53 -4.52 -4.16 1.22
N LEU A 54 -4.11 -2.95 1.58
CA LEU A 54 -3.68 -2.67 2.94
C LEU A 54 -4.83 -2.86 3.95
N SER A 55 -6.03 -2.44 3.58
CA SER A 55 -7.19 -2.66 4.44
C SER A 55 -7.44 -4.15 4.64
N ALA A 56 -7.30 -4.92 3.58
CA ALA A 56 -7.47 -6.36 3.69
C ALA A 56 -6.44 -6.97 4.63
N ILE A 57 -5.20 -6.57 4.53
CA ILE A 57 -4.16 -7.06 5.42
C ILE A 57 -4.46 -6.68 6.86
N ARG A 58 -4.83 -5.43 7.09
CA ARG A 58 -5.04 -4.91 8.43
C ARG A 58 -6.20 -5.59 9.15
N TYR A 59 -7.27 -5.89 8.42
CA TYR A 59 -8.47 -6.44 9.02
C TYR A 59 -8.57 -7.96 8.86
N GLY A 60 -7.44 -8.60 8.63
CA GLY A 60 -7.40 -10.00 8.49
C GLY A 60 -7.84 -10.50 7.16
N GLY A 61 -8.11 -9.66 6.36
CA GLY A 61 -8.25 -9.62 5.00
C GLY A 61 -8.74 -10.63 4.17
N VAL A 62 -9.08 -11.58 4.59
CA VAL A 62 -9.47 -12.46 3.68
C VAL A 62 -10.82 -12.52 3.53
N ALA A 63 -11.26 -12.21 2.61
CA ALA A 63 -12.65 -12.36 2.41
C ALA A 63 -13.03 -13.75 2.22
#